data_7328c95468de9343ab929fce008d64b3
#
_entry.id   7328c95468de9343ab929fce008d64b3
#
_cell.length_a   1.000
_cell.length_b   1.000
_cell.length_c   1.000
_cell.angle_alpha   90.00
_cell.angle_beta   90.00
_cell.angle_gamma   90.00
#
_symmetry.space_group_name_H-M   'P 1'
#
loop_
_entity.id
_entity.type
_entity.pdbx_description
1 polymer ?
#
loop_
_entity_poly.entity_id
_entity_poly.type
_entity_poly.pdbx_seq_one_letter_code
_entity_poly.pdbx_strand_id
1 'polypeptide(L)'
;SIPDKWNDGEDDQDKEYIKLTYFDLALRKWVTQAIVVENGKETVTQTGHTPEQDPEPVVKVELNRKKLSSLTVKFKYSIRITNQGDIAGYAKEITDYVPEGLKFVAEDNKGWTDEGNNVISTKLLENKLLQPGESAYVEVTLTWINGKDNLGLKTNIAEISEDYNDKGAHDIDSTPDNKVPEEDDQDDAPVLISISTGEARIYYALGFAVLITIAGGIILIKKFVL
;
A
#
# COMPACT_ATOMS: atom_id res chain seq x y z
N SER A 1 -37.92 -2.25 45.69
CA SER A 1 -36.88 -2.69 44.75
C SER A 1 -36.66 -4.21 44.83
N ILE A 2 -36.33 -4.83 43.72
CA ILE A 2 -35.97 -6.25 43.66
C ILE A 2 -34.45 -6.28 43.57
N PRO A 3 -33.74 -6.75 44.64
CA PRO A 3 -32.28 -6.84 44.60
C PRO A 3 -31.82 -7.69 43.41
N ASP A 4 -30.66 -7.34 42.82
CA ASP A 4 -29.98 -8.07 41.76
C ASP A 4 -30.68 -8.11 40.39
N LYS A 5 -31.70 -7.28 40.14
CA LYS A 5 -32.26 -7.09 38.80
C LYS A 5 -32.09 -5.65 38.35
N TRP A 6 -31.41 -5.48 37.24
CA TRP A 6 -31.32 -4.19 36.59
C TRP A 6 -32.69 -3.73 36.08
N ASN A 7 -33.17 -2.55 36.54
CA ASN A 7 -34.40 -1.94 36.10
C ASN A 7 -34.26 -0.41 36.09
N ASP A 8 -34.21 0.21 34.94
CA ASP A 8 -34.01 1.66 34.75
C ASP A 8 -35.06 2.55 35.42
N GLY A 9 -36.14 1.98 35.91
CA GLY A 9 -37.23 2.73 36.58
C GLY A 9 -37.13 2.75 38.09
N GLU A 10 -36.10 2.16 38.70
CA GLU A 10 -35.92 2.13 40.15
C GLU A 10 -34.85 3.16 40.59
N ASP A 11 -35.05 3.78 41.75
CA ASP A 11 -34.23 4.86 42.31
C ASP A 11 -32.99 4.36 43.08
N ASP A 12 -32.86 3.04 43.25
CA ASP A 12 -31.70 2.39 43.88
C ASP A 12 -30.63 1.97 42.86
N GLN A 13 -30.78 2.33 41.57
CA GLN A 13 -29.88 1.99 40.48
C GLN A 13 -29.50 3.24 39.69
N ASP A 14 -28.21 3.35 39.40
CA ASP A 14 -27.65 4.41 38.54
C ASP A 14 -26.75 3.79 37.45
N LYS A 15 -26.64 4.52 36.35
CA LYS A 15 -25.81 4.16 35.20
C LYS A 15 -24.75 5.21 34.99
N GLU A 16 -23.51 4.79 34.94
CA GLU A 16 -22.42 5.62 34.48
C GLU A 16 -21.85 5.04 33.18
N TYR A 17 -21.68 5.89 32.16
CA TYR A 17 -21.11 5.51 30.91
C TYR A 17 -19.62 5.93 30.86
N ILE A 18 -18.75 4.97 30.69
CA ILE A 18 -17.34 5.22 30.50
C ILE A 18 -17.06 5.07 28.99
N LYS A 19 -16.59 6.16 28.35
CA LYS A 19 -16.04 6.09 26.98
C LYS A 19 -14.54 5.86 27.06
N LEU A 20 -14.09 4.71 26.61
CA LEU A 20 -12.67 4.46 26.35
C LEU A 20 -12.31 5.06 24.99
N THR A 21 -11.25 5.83 24.96
CA THR A 21 -10.68 6.38 23.73
C THR A 21 -9.34 5.71 23.45
N TYR A 22 -9.05 5.45 22.20
CA TYR A 22 -7.83 4.78 21.75
C TYR A 22 -7.20 5.54 20.59
N PHE A 23 -5.90 5.31 20.39
CA PHE A 23 -5.15 5.78 19.26
C PHE A 23 -4.96 4.61 18.30
N ASP A 24 -5.03 4.88 16.99
CA ASP A 24 -4.97 3.85 15.96
C ASP A 24 -4.73 4.53 14.60
N LEU A 25 -3.61 4.23 13.96
CA LEU A 25 -3.24 4.70 12.63
C LEU A 25 -3.05 3.52 11.68
N ALA A 26 -3.94 3.37 10.73
CA ALA A 26 -3.86 2.34 9.72
C ALA A 26 -3.20 2.83 8.42
N LEU A 27 -2.46 1.95 7.74
CA LEU A 27 -1.82 2.18 6.45
C LEU A 27 -2.47 1.31 5.37
N ARG A 28 -2.70 1.89 4.17
CA ARG A 28 -3.06 1.16 2.95
C ARG A 28 -2.18 1.59 1.79
N LYS A 29 -1.73 0.61 1.00
CA LYS A 29 -0.80 0.80 -0.11
C LYS A 29 -1.31 0.11 -1.37
N TRP A 30 -1.26 0.81 -2.50
CA TRP A 30 -1.64 0.24 -3.81
C TRP A 30 -0.85 0.86 -4.94
N VAL A 31 -0.80 0.16 -6.08
CA VAL A 31 -0.18 0.68 -7.30
C VAL A 31 -1.20 1.52 -8.06
N THR A 32 -0.88 2.77 -8.34
CA THR A 32 -1.75 3.69 -9.11
C THR A 32 -1.40 3.71 -10.59
N GLN A 33 -0.12 3.55 -10.93
CA GLN A 33 0.35 3.65 -12.32
C GLN A 33 1.46 2.64 -12.61
N ALA A 34 1.42 2.08 -13.82
CA ALA A 34 2.57 1.47 -14.46
C ALA A 34 3.06 2.38 -15.60
N ILE A 35 4.34 2.73 -15.58
CA ILE A 35 4.95 3.70 -16.50
C ILE A 35 6.05 2.97 -17.27
N VAL A 36 5.97 2.98 -18.60
CA VAL A 36 7.00 2.41 -19.46
C VAL A 36 7.57 3.49 -20.35
N VAL A 37 8.91 3.64 -20.29
CA VAL A 37 9.65 4.58 -21.14
C VAL A 37 10.45 3.79 -22.16
N GLU A 38 10.16 4.04 -23.45
CA GLU A 38 10.88 3.46 -24.60
C GLU A 38 11.38 4.58 -25.52
N ASN A 39 12.68 4.64 -25.78
CA ASN A 39 13.30 5.67 -26.63
C ASN A 39 12.91 7.11 -26.24
N GLY A 40 12.82 7.39 -24.95
CA GLY A 40 12.41 8.71 -24.40
C GLY A 40 10.92 8.98 -24.46
N LYS A 41 10.11 8.07 -25.02
CA LYS A 41 8.65 8.18 -25.00
C LYS A 41 8.06 7.46 -23.81
N GLU A 42 7.35 8.17 -22.99
CA GLU A 42 6.64 7.64 -21.83
C GLU A 42 5.23 7.16 -22.19
N THR A 43 4.85 6.02 -21.67
CA THR A 43 3.48 5.49 -21.72
C THR A 43 3.04 5.20 -20.29
N VAL A 44 2.00 5.87 -19.84
CA VAL A 44 1.43 5.73 -18.50
C VAL A 44 0.12 4.95 -18.58
N THR A 45 0.01 3.91 -17.77
CA THR A 45 -1.22 3.13 -17.60
C THR A 45 -1.72 3.30 -16.18
N GLN A 46 -2.93 3.84 -16.03
CA GLN A 46 -3.64 3.90 -14.75
C GLN A 46 -4.15 2.50 -14.40
N THR A 47 -3.95 2.06 -13.18
CA THR A 47 -4.39 0.73 -12.74
C THR A 47 -5.87 0.68 -12.39
N GLY A 48 -6.42 1.80 -11.90
CA GLY A 48 -7.76 1.88 -11.33
C GLY A 48 -7.86 1.21 -9.95
N HIS A 49 -6.74 0.83 -9.34
CA HIS A 49 -6.73 0.26 -8.00
C HIS A 49 -7.07 1.31 -6.95
N THR A 50 -7.67 0.86 -5.85
CA THR A 50 -8.11 1.72 -4.74
C THR A 50 -7.69 1.09 -3.41
N PRO A 51 -7.59 1.91 -2.34
CA PRO A 51 -7.16 1.41 -1.02
C PRO A 51 -8.17 0.49 -0.32
N GLU A 52 -9.36 0.30 -0.90
CA GLU A 52 -10.39 -0.60 -0.38
C GLU A 52 -10.26 -2.04 -0.90
N GLN A 53 -9.33 -2.28 -1.84
CA GLN A 53 -9.08 -3.61 -2.39
C GLN A 53 -8.10 -4.37 -1.49
N ASP A 54 -8.58 -5.44 -0.86
CA ASP A 54 -7.81 -6.32 0.00
C ASP A 54 -8.18 -7.79 -0.31
N PRO A 55 -7.22 -8.66 -0.72
CA PRO A 55 -5.83 -8.32 -1.05
C PRO A 55 -5.69 -7.41 -2.29
N GLU A 56 -4.58 -6.65 -2.35
CA GLU A 56 -4.28 -5.77 -3.45
C GLU A 56 -4.15 -6.53 -4.77
N PRO A 57 -4.78 -6.04 -5.85
CA PRO A 57 -4.66 -6.67 -7.16
C PRO A 57 -3.22 -6.57 -7.70
N VAL A 58 -2.72 -7.65 -8.28
CA VAL A 58 -1.40 -7.67 -8.91
C VAL A 58 -1.40 -6.87 -10.21
N VAL A 59 -0.57 -5.84 -10.30
CA VAL A 59 -0.32 -5.11 -11.55
C VAL A 59 0.66 -5.87 -12.42
N LYS A 60 0.24 -6.25 -13.64
CA LYS A 60 1.07 -7.01 -14.58
C LYS A 60 1.59 -6.13 -15.70
N VAL A 61 2.90 -6.19 -15.92
CA VAL A 61 3.56 -5.58 -17.07
C VAL A 61 4.25 -6.67 -17.89
N GLU A 62 3.83 -6.84 -19.15
CA GLU A 62 4.42 -7.79 -20.07
C GLU A 62 5.35 -7.04 -21.05
N LEU A 63 6.63 -7.42 -21.08
CA LEU A 63 7.67 -6.76 -21.83
C LEU A 63 8.10 -7.59 -23.04
N ASN A 64 8.48 -6.91 -24.14
CA ASN A 64 9.09 -7.60 -25.27
C ASN A 64 10.53 -8.00 -24.93
N ARG A 65 10.81 -9.31 -25.03
CA ARG A 65 12.13 -9.89 -24.72
C ARG A 65 13.29 -9.22 -25.45
N LYS A 66 13.07 -8.76 -26.70
CA LYS A 66 14.12 -8.13 -27.53
C LYS A 66 14.46 -6.70 -27.10
N LYS A 67 13.64 -6.07 -26.26
CA LYS A 67 13.74 -4.67 -25.89
C LYS A 67 14.09 -4.44 -24.41
N LEU A 68 14.29 -5.47 -23.62
CA LEU A 68 14.46 -5.37 -22.16
C LEU A 68 15.53 -4.34 -21.74
N SER A 69 16.66 -4.27 -22.45
CA SER A 69 17.75 -3.35 -22.11
C SER A 69 17.50 -1.89 -22.49
N SER A 70 16.49 -1.61 -23.31
CA SER A 70 16.15 -0.25 -23.78
C SER A 70 14.90 0.35 -23.12
N LEU A 71 14.30 -0.40 -22.20
CA LEU A 71 13.09 0.03 -21.51
C LEU A 71 13.41 0.48 -20.09
N THR A 72 12.72 1.53 -19.64
CA THR A 72 12.59 1.84 -18.22
C THR A 72 11.15 1.57 -17.82
N VAL A 73 10.95 0.77 -16.77
CA VAL A 73 9.63 0.49 -16.19
C VAL A 73 9.60 1.06 -14.79
N LYS A 74 8.56 1.86 -14.50
CA LYS A 74 8.34 2.44 -13.18
C LYS A 74 6.95 2.07 -12.68
N PHE A 75 6.81 1.92 -11.39
CA PHE A 75 5.53 1.72 -10.70
C PHE A 75 5.35 2.84 -9.70
N LYS A 76 4.23 3.54 -9.80
CA LYS A 76 3.85 4.56 -8.84
C LYS A 76 2.88 3.96 -7.85
N TYR A 77 3.24 4.05 -6.58
CA TYR A 77 2.44 3.60 -5.45
C TYR A 77 1.84 4.80 -4.75
N SER A 78 0.65 4.64 -4.24
CA SER A 78 0.06 5.55 -3.27
C SER A 78 -0.04 4.83 -1.92
N ILE A 79 0.19 5.57 -0.85
CA ILE A 79 0.10 5.12 0.52
C ILE A 79 -0.86 6.06 1.22
N ARG A 80 -1.92 5.52 1.81
CA ARG A 80 -2.90 6.25 2.63
C ARG A 80 -2.68 5.90 4.09
N ILE A 81 -2.55 6.91 4.91
CA ILE A 81 -2.62 6.78 6.36
C ILE A 81 -3.98 7.28 6.81
N THR A 82 -4.68 6.52 7.64
CA THR A 82 -5.99 6.87 8.18
C THR A 82 -5.95 6.76 9.70
N ASN A 83 -6.46 7.77 10.41
CA ASN A 83 -6.69 7.65 11.84
C ASN A 83 -8.03 6.93 12.06
N GLN A 84 -7.99 5.67 12.52
CA GLN A 84 -9.15 4.84 12.84
C GLN A 84 -9.57 4.97 14.31
N GLY A 85 -8.71 5.59 15.13
CA GLY A 85 -8.94 5.79 16.55
C GLY A 85 -9.82 7.00 16.92
N ASP A 86 -9.93 7.24 18.20
CA ASP A 86 -10.63 8.40 18.82
C ASP A 86 -9.66 9.54 19.16
N ILE A 87 -8.35 9.31 19.16
CA ILE A 87 -7.30 10.27 19.53
C ILE A 87 -6.62 10.77 18.27
N ALA A 88 -6.57 12.09 18.09
CA ALA A 88 -5.84 12.71 16.99
C ALA A 88 -4.32 12.48 17.13
N GLY A 89 -3.63 12.23 16.01
CA GLY A 89 -2.21 11.98 16.01
C GLY A 89 -1.53 12.18 14.67
N TYR A 90 -0.27 11.81 14.59
CA TYR A 90 0.62 12.04 13.48
C TYR A 90 1.32 10.73 13.07
N ALA A 91 1.37 10.42 11.79
CA ALA A 91 2.37 9.51 11.24
C ALA A 91 3.67 10.33 11.03
N LYS A 92 4.62 10.17 11.94
CA LYS A 92 5.86 10.96 11.95
C LYS A 92 6.82 10.50 10.88
N GLU A 93 6.88 9.20 10.63
CA GLU A 93 7.71 8.61 9.59
C GLU A 93 7.01 7.40 8.96
N ILE A 94 7.17 7.25 7.66
CA ILE A 94 6.72 6.09 6.89
C ILE A 94 7.96 5.49 6.25
N THR A 95 8.17 4.20 6.45
CA THR A 95 9.25 3.41 5.86
C THR A 95 8.70 2.52 4.75
N ASP A 96 9.45 2.40 3.66
CA ASP A 96 9.13 1.56 2.52
C ASP A 96 10.30 0.59 2.25
N TYR A 97 9.98 -0.69 2.14
CA TYR A 97 10.94 -1.78 1.93
C TYR A 97 10.95 -2.19 0.47
N VAL A 98 11.90 -1.61 -0.28
CA VAL A 98 12.01 -1.79 -1.73
C VAL A 98 12.38 -3.24 -2.05
N PRO A 99 11.54 -4.01 -2.79
CA PRO A 99 11.81 -5.40 -3.07
C PRO A 99 12.97 -5.56 -4.06
N GLU A 100 13.67 -6.69 -3.98
CA GLU A 100 14.71 -7.04 -4.93
C GLU A 100 14.20 -6.98 -6.38
N GLY A 101 14.98 -6.35 -7.26
CA GLY A 101 14.64 -6.12 -8.67
C GLY A 101 13.90 -4.81 -8.95
N LEU A 102 13.51 -4.07 -7.93
CA LEU A 102 13.14 -2.67 -8.01
C LEU A 102 14.22 -1.81 -7.35
N LYS A 103 14.24 -0.53 -7.65
CA LYS A 103 15.14 0.45 -7.02
C LYS A 103 14.45 1.79 -6.83
N PHE A 104 14.87 2.48 -5.80
CA PHE A 104 14.57 3.87 -5.56
C PHE A 104 15.39 4.79 -6.49
N VAL A 105 14.79 5.90 -6.91
CA VAL A 105 15.43 6.98 -7.68
C VAL A 105 14.99 8.30 -7.05
N ALA A 106 15.92 9.01 -6.43
CA ALA A 106 15.62 10.21 -5.63
C ALA A 106 14.98 11.34 -6.46
N GLU A 107 15.37 11.47 -7.73
CA GLU A 107 14.82 12.48 -8.65
C GLU A 107 13.32 12.27 -8.93
N ASP A 108 12.84 11.04 -8.85
CA ASP A 108 11.42 10.69 -9.02
C ASP A 108 10.61 10.83 -7.71
N ASN A 109 11.28 11.00 -6.54
CA ASN A 109 10.68 10.83 -5.22
C ASN A 109 11.05 11.96 -4.24
N LYS A 110 10.55 13.16 -4.50
CA LYS A 110 10.80 14.29 -3.61
C LYS A 110 10.22 14.05 -2.20
N GLY A 111 11.04 14.28 -1.18
CA GLY A 111 10.64 14.10 0.22
C GLY A 111 10.82 12.67 0.76
N TRP A 112 11.41 11.79 -0.05
CA TRP A 112 11.88 10.48 0.38
C TRP A 112 13.40 10.46 0.51
N THR A 113 13.90 9.71 1.48
CA THR A 113 15.33 9.51 1.78
C THR A 113 15.70 8.04 1.57
N ASP A 114 16.86 7.78 1.00
CA ASP A 114 17.44 6.43 0.91
C ASP A 114 18.22 6.15 2.21
N GLU A 115 17.73 5.21 3.00
CA GLU A 115 18.35 4.76 4.26
C GLU A 115 19.38 3.63 4.03
N GLY A 116 19.54 3.19 2.78
CA GLY A 116 20.38 2.06 2.41
C GLY A 116 19.68 0.71 2.56
N ASN A 117 20.32 -0.36 2.12
CA ASN A 117 19.81 -1.74 2.21
C ASN A 117 18.38 -1.94 1.66
N ASN A 118 18.02 -1.21 0.60
CA ASN A 118 16.68 -1.20 0.01
C ASN A 118 15.57 -0.70 0.97
N VAL A 119 15.92 0.16 1.89
CA VAL A 119 14.98 0.83 2.78
C VAL A 119 14.96 2.31 2.43
N ILE A 120 13.79 2.88 2.30
CA ILE A 120 13.58 4.31 2.10
C ILE A 120 12.55 4.82 3.10
N SER A 121 12.65 6.09 3.51
CA SER A 121 11.72 6.68 4.45
C SER A 121 11.22 8.06 4.00
N THR A 122 10.11 8.50 4.57
CA THR A 122 9.58 9.85 4.37
C THR A 122 8.96 10.42 5.64
N LYS A 123 9.19 11.73 5.86
CA LYS A 123 8.56 12.55 6.90
C LYS A 123 7.58 13.59 6.33
N LEU A 124 7.06 13.35 5.13
CA LEU A 124 6.14 14.28 4.46
C LEU A 124 4.85 14.55 5.27
N LEU A 125 4.45 13.60 6.13
CA LEU A 125 3.27 13.72 7.00
C LEU A 125 3.61 14.08 8.45
N GLU A 126 4.88 14.27 8.83
CA GLU A 126 5.34 14.47 10.22
C GLU A 126 4.61 15.59 10.97
N ASN A 127 4.15 16.62 10.25
CA ASN A 127 3.43 17.77 10.78
C ASN A 127 1.94 17.79 10.38
N LYS A 128 1.43 16.71 9.76
CA LYS A 128 0.01 16.58 9.40
C LYS A 128 -0.74 15.89 10.53
N LEU A 129 -1.42 16.67 11.38
CA LEU A 129 -2.35 16.12 12.36
C LEU A 129 -3.52 15.45 11.65
N LEU A 130 -3.76 14.19 11.99
CA LEU A 130 -4.91 13.42 11.55
C LEU A 130 -5.94 13.35 12.69
N GLN A 131 -7.10 13.98 12.48
CA GLN A 131 -8.26 13.83 13.37
C GLN A 131 -8.88 12.44 13.19
N PRO A 132 -9.67 11.94 14.15
CA PRO A 132 -10.46 10.72 13.99
C PRO A 132 -11.21 10.68 12.65
N GLY A 133 -10.97 9.62 11.86
CA GLY A 133 -11.53 9.41 10.52
C GLY A 133 -10.84 10.19 9.39
N GLU A 134 -9.85 11.05 9.67
CA GLU A 134 -9.09 11.71 8.60
C GLU A 134 -8.03 10.81 8.00
N SER A 135 -7.74 11.06 6.70
CA SER A 135 -6.67 10.39 5.96
C SER A 135 -5.71 11.40 5.33
N ALA A 136 -4.45 10.97 5.16
CA ALA A 136 -3.45 11.67 4.38
C ALA A 136 -2.73 10.68 3.44
N TYR A 137 -2.07 11.22 2.41
CA TYR A 137 -1.49 10.40 1.34
C TYR A 137 -0.04 10.81 1.09
N VAL A 138 0.79 9.82 0.80
CA VAL A 138 2.10 9.99 0.17
C VAL A 138 2.22 9.08 -1.04
N GLU A 139 3.14 9.41 -1.95
CA GLU A 139 3.38 8.61 -3.14
C GLU A 139 4.86 8.25 -3.23
N VAL A 140 5.15 7.08 -3.77
CA VAL A 140 6.51 6.64 -4.09
C VAL A 140 6.54 6.00 -5.47
N THR A 141 7.62 6.21 -6.21
CA THR A 141 7.83 5.63 -7.53
C THR A 141 9.08 4.76 -7.51
N LEU A 142 8.91 3.47 -7.78
CA LEU A 142 10.02 2.54 -7.87
C LEU A 142 10.29 2.17 -9.33
N THR A 143 11.57 2.06 -9.66
CA THR A 143 12.04 1.73 -11.01
C THR A 143 12.53 0.30 -11.07
N TRP A 144 12.06 -0.47 -12.05
CA TRP A 144 12.55 -1.82 -12.31
C TRP A 144 14.03 -1.80 -12.72
N ILE A 145 14.82 -2.71 -12.12
CA ILE A 145 16.22 -2.93 -12.49
C ILE A 145 16.23 -3.86 -13.70
N ASN A 146 16.63 -3.34 -14.87
CA ASN A 146 16.57 -4.09 -16.12
C ASN A 146 17.37 -5.39 -16.04
N GLY A 147 16.76 -6.49 -16.43
CA GLY A 147 17.42 -7.79 -16.48
C GLY A 147 16.45 -8.95 -16.35
N LYS A 148 16.85 -10.11 -16.86
CA LYS A 148 16.03 -11.32 -16.79
C LYS A 148 15.88 -11.83 -15.35
N ASP A 149 16.88 -11.60 -14.52
CA ASP A 149 16.90 -12.05 -13.14
C ASP A 149 15.94 -11.23 -12.26
N ASN A 150 15.53 -10.06 -12.75
CA ASN A 150 14.60 -9.17 -12.06
C ASN A 150 13.15 -9.28 -12.58
N LEU A 151 12.82 -10.31 -13.35
CA LEU A 151 11.45 -10.65 -13.72
C LEU A 151 10.71 -11.31 -12.55
N GLY A 152 9.40 -11.47 -12.70
CA GLY A 152 8.55 -12.13 -11.71
C GLY A 152 7.81 -11.15 -10.79
N LEU A 153 7.25 -11.72 -9.74
CA LEU A 153 6.49 -10.98 -8.74
C LEU A 153 7.43 -10.17 -7.84
N LYS A 154 7.06 -8.92 -7.59
CA LYS A 154 7.71 -8.01 -6.65
C LYS A 154 6.65 -7.42 -5.74
N THR A 155 6.77 -7.66 -4.45
CA THR A 155 5.85 -7.15 -3.44
C THR A 155 6.55 -6.04 -2.67
N ASN A 156 6.04 -4.83 -2.80
CA ASN A 156 6.58 -3.65 -2.12
C ASN A 156 5.75 -3.37 -0.87
N ILE A 157 6.40 -3.28 0.27
CA ILE A 157 5.79 -3.14 1.60
C ILE A 157 6.08 -1.74 2.13
N ALA A 158 5.14 -1.14 2.84
CA ALA A 158 5.35 0.07 3.61
C ALA A 158 4.72 -0.04 5.00
N GLU A 159 5.26 0.68 5.95
CA GLU A 159 4.90 0.64 7.36
C GLU A 159 4.98 2.06 7.97
N ILE A 160 4.11 2.36 8.94
CA ILE A 160 4.29 3.53 9.80
C ILE A 160 5.42 3.18 10.77
N SER A 161 6.59 3.81 10.58
CA SER A 161 7.76 3.52 11.41
C SER A 161 7.90 4.44 12.63
N GLU A 162 7.17 5.54 12.67
CA GLU A 162 7.07 6.43 13.83
C GLU A 162 5.71 7.12 13.86
N ASP A 163 5.04 7.06 14.98
CA ASP A 163 3.80 7.77 15.27
C ASP A 163 3.95 8.73 16.46
N TYR A 164 2.95 9.59 16.66
CA TYR A 164 2.87 10.46 17.82
C TYR A 164 1.45 10.98 18.06
N ASN A 165 1.08 11.08 19.33
CA ASN A 165 -0.10 11.81 19.78
C ASN A 165 0.14 12.51 21.12
N ASP A 166 -0.58 13.59 21.40
CA ASP A 166 -0.41 14.42 22.60
C ASP A 166 -0.85 13.73 23.91
N LYS A 167 -1.46 12.57 23.83
CA LYS A 167 -1.89 11.77 24.98
C LYS A 167 -0.87 10.73 25.40
N GLY A 168 0.14 10.47 24.58
CA GLY A 168 1.12 9.39 24.79
C GLY A 168 0.46 8.02 24.79
N ALA A 169 -0.66 7.88 24.07
CA ALA A 169 -1.31 6.59 23.87
C ALA A 169 -0.51 5.77 22.83
N HIS A 170 -0.35 4.49 23.08
CA HIS A 170 0.14 3.56 22.06
C HIS A 170 -0.99 3.25 21.08
N ASP A 171 -0.60 2.88 19.85
CA ASP A 171 -1.54 2.32 18.89
C ASP A 171 -2.16 1.04 19.47
N ILE A 172 -3.45 0.81 19.20
CA ILE A 172 -4.21 -0.20 19.93
C ILE A 172 -3.89 -1.62 19.46
N ASP A 173 -3.52 -1.80 18.20
CA ASP A 173 -3.34 -3.11 17.57
C ASP A 173 -2.10 -3.19 16.66
N SER A 174 -1.28 -2.15 16.65
CA SER A 174 0.00 -2.12 15.92
C SER A 174 1.15 -1.54 16.74
N THR A 175 2.37 -1.80 16.30
CA THR A 175 3.60 -1.28 16.89
C THR A 175 4.53 -0.78 15.80
N PRO A 176 4.80 0.53 15.71
CA PRO A 176 5.66 1.09 14.66
C PRO A 176 7.04 0.42 14.55
N ASP A 177 7.53 0.27 13.31
CA ASP A 177 8.86 -0.27 12.94
C ASP A 177 9.11 -1.73 13.40
N ASN A 178 8.09 -2.57 13.43
CA ASN A 178 8.22 -3.97 13.87
C ASN A 178 8.10 -5.01 12.73
N LYS A 179 7.62 -4.61 11.54
CA LYS A 179 7.47 -5.46 10.34
C LYS A 179 6.57 -6.67 10.53
N VAL A 180 5.49 -6.50 11.26
CA VAL A 180 4.51 -7.58 11.50
C VAL A 180 3.37 -7.48 10.49
N PRO A 181 3.27 -8.42 9.52
CA PRO A 181 2.34 -8.32 8.39
C PRO A 181 0.85 -8.34 8.76
N GLU A 182 0.51 -8.80 9.97
CA GLU A 182 -0.87 -8.89 10.47
C GLU A 182 -1.34 -7.58 11.12
N GLU A 183 -0.44 -6.61 11.33
CA GLU A 183 -0.77 -5.29 11.88
C GLU A 183 -1.24 -4.36 10.77
N ASP A 184 -2.14 -3.42 11.08
CA ASP A 184 -2.76 -2.56 10.08
C ASP A 184 -2.00 -1.25 9.81
N ASP A 185 -0.91 -0.99 10.54
CA ASP A 185 0.07 0.07 10.25
C ASP A 185 1.02 -0.27 9.09
N GLN A 186 0.89 -1.48 8.54
CA GLN A 186 1.67 -2.00 7.41
C GLN A 186 0.76 -2.51 6.29
N ASP A 187 1.21 -2.33 5.04
CA ASP A 187 0.51 -2.90 3.87
C ASP A 187 1.46 -3.14 2.70
N ASP A 188 1.04 -3.98 1.75
CA ASP A 188 1.84 -4.36 0.59
C ASP A 188 1.11 -4.14 -0.74
N ALA A 189 1.88 -3.96 -1.82
CA ALA A 189 1.33 -3.83 -3.15
C ALA A 189 2.17 -4.57 -4.20
N PRO A 190 1.61 -5.64 -4.81
CA PRO A 190 2.34 -6.51 -5.71
C PRO A 190 2.34 -6.03 -7.17
N VAL A 191 3.48 -6.20 -7.84
CA VAL A 191 3.63 -6.03 -9.29
C VAL A 191 4.27 -7.26 -9.91
N LEU A 192 3.86 -7.64 -11.12
CA LEU A 192 4.42 -8.77 -11.87
C LEU A 192 5.02 -8.27 -13.18
N ILE A 193 6.31 -8.50 -13.36
CA ILE A 193 7.03 -8.18 -14.59
C ILE A 193 7.31 -9.47 -15.33
N SER A 194 6.81 -9.60 -16.55
CA SER A 194 6.94 -10.79 -17.38
C SER A 194 7.42 -10.44 -18.79
N ILE A 195 7.83 -11.46 -19.55
CA ILE A 195 8.19 -11.32 -20.95
C ILE A 195 7.23 -12.08 -21.84
N SER A 196 6.85 -11.49 -22.95
CA SER A 196 6.11 -12.18 -24.01
C SER A 196 7.00 -13.22 -24.67
N THR A 197 6.57 -14.48 -24.66
CA THR A 197 7.30 -15.61 -25.28
C THR A 197 6.77 -15.98 -26.67
N GLY A 198 5.69 -15.32 -27.15
CA GLY A 198 5.03 -15.65 -28.39
C GLY A 198 5.36 -14.74 -29.57
N GLU A 199 5.49 -15.33 -30.77
CA GLU A 199 5.33 -14.65 -32.06
C GLU A 199 3.83 -14.32 -32.31
N ALA A 200 3.17 -13.72 -31.34
CA ALA A 200 1.91 -13.09 -31.66
C ALA A 200 2.23 -11.91 -32.57
N ARG A 201 1.76 -11.93 -33.78
CA ARG A 201 1.58 -10.73 -34.61
C ARG A 201 0.58 -9.86 -33.86
N ILE A 202 1.06 -9.23 -32.81
CA ILE A 202 0.29 -8.23 -32.09
C ILE A 202 0.40 -6.99 -32.97
N TYR A 203 -0.73 -6.56 -33.46
CA TYR A 203 -0.89 -5.22 -33.99
C TYR A 203 -0.61 -4.25 -32.84
N TYR A 204 0.63 -3.85 -32.69
CA TYR A 204 1.05 -2.79 -31.80
C TYR A 204 0.56 -1.44 -32.33
N ALA A 205 -0.68 -1.13 -32.11
CA ALA A 205 -0.98 0.25 -31.85
C ALA A 205 -0.42 0.51 -30.42
N LEU A 206 0.85 0.96 -30.37
CA LEU A 206 1.46 1.57 -29.19
C LEU A 206 0.85 1.12 -27.86
N GLY A 207 1.29 0.01 -27.31
CA GLY A 207 0.70 -0.39 -26.04
C GLY A 207 1.37 -1.59 -25.44
N PHE A 208 1.97 -1.40 -24.30
CA PHE A 208 2.15 -2.47 -23.36
C PHE A 208 0.76 -2.80 -22.82
N ALA A 209 0.34 -4.07 -22.89
CA ALA A 209 -0.88 -4.48 -22.23
C ALA A 209 -0.57 -4.60 -20.74
N VAL A 210 -1.08 -3.69 -19.95
CA VAL A 210 -1.24 -3.91 -18.51
C VAL A 210 -2.48 -4.76 -18.36
N LEU A 211 -2.29 -6.03 -18.01
CA LEU A 211 -3.39 -6.94 -17.73
C LEU A 211 -3.68 -6.88 -16.22
N ILE A 212 -4.75 -6.23 -15.88
CA ILE A 212 -5.35 -6.35 -14.55
C ILE A 212 -5.99 -7.74 -14.49
N THR A 213 -5.33 -8.68 -13.82
CA THR A 213 -5.99 -9.96 -13.53
C THR A 213 -6.63 -9.89 -12.18
N ILE A 214 -7.90 -9.75 -12.27
CA ILE A 214 -8.86 -9.85 -11.19
C ILE A 214 -8.63 -11.12 -10.37
N ALA A 215 -8.66 -10.99 -9.05
CA ALA A 215 -8.87 -12.07 -8.09
C ALA A 215 -10.18 -12.86 -8.32
N GLY A 216 -10.99 -12.52 -9.33
CA GLY A 216 -12.19 -13.26 -9.75
C GLY A 216 -11.96 -14.65 -10.31
N GLY A 217 -10.72 -15.02 -10.71
CA GLY A 217 -10.41 -16.35 -11.23
C GLY A 217 -10.49 -17.48 -10.20
N ILE A 218 -10.28 -17.19 -8.93
CA ILE A 218 -10.31 -18.21 -7.87
C ILE A 218 -11.75 -18.55 -7.45
N ILE A 219 -12.67 -17.62 -7.59
CA ILE A 219 -14.10 -17.84 -7.24
C ILE A 219 -14.80 -18.71 -8.28
N LEU A 220 -14.41 -18.67 -9.55
CA LEU A 220 -15.00 -19.50 -10.60
C LEU A 220 -14.55 -20.96 -10.55
N ILE A 221 -13.32 -21.24 -10.12
CA ILE A 221 -12.83 -22.63 -10.00
C ILE A 221 -13.51 -23.36 -8.83
N LYS A 222 -13.86 -22.68 -7.74
CA LYS A 222 -14.60 -23.28 -6.62
C LYS A 222 -16.08 -23.59 -6.93
N LYS A 223 -16.64 -23.06 -8.01
CA LYS A 223 -18.07 -23.22 -8.35
C LYS A 223 -18.32 -24.29 -9.41
N PHE A 224 -17.28 -24.81 -10.08
CA PHE A 224 -17.39 -25.78 -11.16
C PHE A 224 -16.61 -27.08 -10.95
N VAL A 225 -16.03 -27.31 -9.77
CA VAL A 225 -15.31 -28.56 -9.42
C VAL A 225 -15.82 -29.12 -8.07
N LEU A 226 -17.10 -29.06 -7.84
CA LEU A 226 -17.83 -29.85 -6.84
C LEU A 226 -19.21 -30.22 -7.42
#